data_f1a5f90543a4407feb03f1fb190e7cb8
#
_entry.id   f1a5f90543a4407feb03f1fb190e7cb8
#
_cell.length_a   1.000
_cell.length_b   1.000
_cell.length_c   1.000
_cell.angle_alpha   90.00
_cell.angle_beta   90.00
_cell.angle_gamma   90.00
#
_symmetry.space_group_name_H-M   'P 1'
#
loop_
_entity.id
_entity.type
_entity.pdbx_description
1 polymer ?
#
loop_
_entity_poly.entity_id
_entity_poly.type
_entity_poly.pdbx_seq_one_letter_code
_entity_poly.pdbx_strand_id
1 'polypeptide(L)'
;MGVKQVVQGQYQTIVDRAAGATAGLAVPSEGWVRTVRKALGMSGAQLARRMQVTRGAVNQLEHAEPNGAVTLNALQKAAEAMGCRLVYAIVPPGAVDTLIHDQAERKARALVLAAGRHMALEDQTLAPDRIKAQIDLQAQELARAMPADFWDGP
;
A
#
# COMPACT_ATOMS: atom_id res chain seq x y z
N MET A 1 23.31 -6.76 13.82
CA MET A 1 22.20 -6.03 13.19
C MET A 1 22.59 -4.56 13.04
N GLY A 2 22.56 -4.06 11.83
CA GLY A 2 22.97 -2.65 11.58
C GLY A 2 21.87 -1.67 12.01
N VAL A 3 22.28 -0.41 12.31
CA VAL A 3 21.35 0.68 12.67
C VAL A 3 20.24 0.86 11.62
N LYS A 4 20.58 0.75 10.33
CA LYS A 4 19.62 0.84 9.22
C LYS A 4 18.50 -0.22 9.33
N GLN A 5 18.83 -1.45 9.70
CA GLN A 5 17.86 -2.53 9.87
C GLN A 5 16.97 -2.32 11.08
N VAL A 6 17.51 -1.77 12.17
CA VAL A 6 16.72 -1.43 13.37
C VAL A 6 15.71 -0.33 13.04
N VAL A 7 16.13 0.72 12.35
CA VAL A 7 15.26 1.82 11.92
C VAL A 7 14.17 1.31 10.98
N GLN A 8 14.53 0.50 10.00
CA GLN A 8 13.57 -0.11 9.07
C GLN A 8 12.51 -0.94 9.82
N GLY A 9 12.93 -1.73 10.82
CA GLY A 9 12.01 -2.51 11.65
C GLY A 9 11.02 -1.65 12.43
N GLN A 10 11.43 -0.46 12.87
CA GLN A 10 10.53 0.50 13.52
C GLN A 10 9.45 1.00 12.56
N TYR A 11 9.82 1.34 11.31
CA TYR A 11 8.84 1.73 10.28
C TYR A 11 7.90 0.59 9.92
N GLN A 12 8.41 -0.64 9.78
CA GLN A 12 7.58 -1.83 9.54
C GLN A 12 6.53 -2.00 10.65
N THR A 13 6.92 -1.84 11.90
CA THR A 13 6.01 -1.94 13.06
C THR A 13 4.88 -0.90 12.97
N ILE A 14 5.20 0.33 12.56
CA ILE A 14 4.18 1.39 12.38
C ILE A 14 3.19 0.99 11.29
N VAL A 15 3.69 0.55 10.14
CA VAL A 15 2.86 0.17 8.98
C VAL A 15 2.02 -1.08 9.29
N ASP A 16 2.60 -2.10 9.90
CA ASP A 16 1.89 -3.33 10.25
C ASP A 16 0.80 -3.08 11.31
N ARG A 17 1.06 -2.17 12.25
CA ARG A 17 0.03 -1.75 13.22
C ARG A 17 -1.13 -1.04 12.54
N ALA A 18 -0.85 -0.15 11.59
CA ALA A 18 -1.89 0.51 10.80
C ALA A 18 -2.69 -0.50 9.95
N ALA A 19 -2.01 -1.47 9.34
CA ALA A 19 -2.67 -2.54 8.59
C ALA A 19 -3.62 -3.35 9.47
N GLY A 20 -3.19 -3.72 10.69
CA GLY A 20 -4.03 -4.42 11.65
C GLY A 20 -5.24 -3.59 12.10
N ALA A 21 -5.04 -2.30 12.35
CA ALA A 21 -6.10 -1.40 12.77
C ALA A 21 -7.16 -1.14 11.69
N THR A 22 -6.81 -1.29 10.42
CA THR A 22 -7.69 -1.03 9.27
C THR A 22 -8.16 -2.29 8.54
N ALA A 23 -7.82 -3.49 9.01
CA ALA A 23 -8.10 -4.74 8.32
C ALA A 23 -9.58 -4.98 8.01
N GLY A 24 -10.48 -4.52 8.89
CA GLY A 24 -11.93 -4.63 8.70
C GLY A 24 -12.59 -3.40 8.08
N LEU A 25 -11.80 -2.39 7.70
CA LEU A 25 -12.33 -1.14 7.18
C LEU A 25 -12.73 -1.28 5.71
N ALA A 26 -14.02 -1.14 5.42
CA ALA A 26 -14.53 -1.05 4.06
C ALA A 26 -14.79 0.41 3.70
N VAL A 27 -14.20 0.87 2.61
CA VAL A 27 -14.49 2.21 2.09
C VAL A 27 -15.87 2.21 1.46
N PRO A 28 -16.79 3.12 1.87
CA PRO A 28 -18.11 3.19 1.27
C PRO A 28 -18.05 3.48 -0.23
N SER A 29 -18.88 2.83 -1.01
CA SER A 29 -18.91 3.01 -2.47
C SER A 29 -19.24 4.44 -2.90
N GLU A 30 -19.98 5.18 -2.09
CA GLU A 30 -20.33 6.59 -2.34
C GLU A 30 -19.38 7.60 -1.67
N GLY A 31 -18.29 7.12 -1.06
CA GLY A 31 -17.30 7.93 -0.37
C GLY A 31 -17.66 8.24 1.09
N TRP A 32 -16.66 8.66 1.85
CA TRP A 32 -16.80 8.96 3.28
C TRP A 32 -17.58 10.24 3.55
N VAL A 33 -17.35 11.29 2.78
CA VAL A 33 -18.02 12.61 3.00
C VAL A 33 -19.53 12.43 2.94
N ARG A 34 -20.02 11.80 1.88
CA ARG A 34 -21.45 11.58 1.71
C ARG A 34 -22.02 10.63 2.77
N THR A 35 -21.30 9.57 3.09
CA THR A 35 -21.72 8.59 4.09
C THR A 35 -21.87 9.21 5.47
N VAL A 36 -20.85 9.97 5.91
CA VAL A 36 -20.87 10.63 7.22
C VAL A 36 -21.93 11.72 7.26
N ARG A 37 -22.05 12.52 6.19
CA ARG A 37 -23.09 13.55 6.09
C ARG A 37 -24.50 12.93 6.27
N LYS A 38 -24.78 11.85 5.57
CA LYS A 38 -26.06 11.12 5.70
C LYS A 38 -26.27 10.55 7.10
N ALA A 39 -25.22 9.99 7.68
CA ALA A 39 -25.28 9.44 9.05
C ALA A 39 -25.62 10.53 10.10
N LEU A 40 -25.17 11.75 9.86
CA LEU A 40 -25.50 12.91 10.70
C LEU A 40 -26.86 13.55 10.39
N GLY A 41 -27.61 13.01 9.41
CA GLY A 41 -28.86 13.60 8.93
C GLY A 41 -28.69 14.98 8.31
N MET A 42 -27.49 15.28 7.83
CA MET A 42 -27.14 16.61 7.30
C MET A 42 -27.40 16.66 5.80
N SER A 43 -28.06 17.73 5.33
CA SER A 43 -28.24 17.98 3.90
C SER A 43 -26.95 18.51 3.26
N GLY A 44 -26.84 18.38 1.93
CA GLY A 44 -25.70 18.97 1.19
C GLY A 44 -25.63 20.49 1.36
N ALA A 45 -26.77 21.18 1.45
CA ALA A 45 -26.82 22.62 1.70
C ALA A 45 -26.33 22.99 3.11
N GLN A 46 -26.64 22.14 4.11
CA GLN A 46 -26.14 22.36 5.47
C GLN A 46 -24.62 22.18 5.55
N LEU A 47 -24.07 21.17 4.91
CA LEU A 47 -22.63 20.96 4.83
C LEU A 47 -21.94 22.12 4.09
N ALA A 48 -22.53 22.56 2.97
CA ALA A 48 -21.99 23.70 2.20
C ALA A 48 -21.89 24.97 3.05
N ARG A 49 -22.92 25.28 3.84
CA ARG A 49 -22.87 26.41 4.76
C ARG A 49 -21.78 26.28 5.82
N ARG A 50 -21.63 25.09 6.39
CA ARG A 50 -20.57 24.81 7.39
C ARG A 50 -19.18 24.90 6.82
N MET A 51 -19.00 24.49 5.56
CA MET A 51 -17.74 24.60 4.84
C MET A 51 -17.51 25.99 4.23
N GLN A 52 -18.52 26.88 4.24
CA GLN A 52 -18.48 28.17 3.59
C GLN A 52 -18.21 28.06 2.06
N VAL A 53 -18.84 27.10 1.43
CA VAL A 53 -18.79 26.85 -0.01
C VAL A 53 -20.20 26.74 -0.58
N THR A 54 -20.31 26.64 -1.89
CA THR A 54 -21.59 26.42 -2.56
C THR A 54 -22.08 24.97 -2.43
N ARG A 55 -23.39 24.77 -2.55
CA ARG A 55 -23.97 23.42 -2.61
C ARG A 55 -23.39 22.61 -3.78
N GLY A 56 -23.15 23.28 -4.92
CA GLY A 56 -22.50 22.66 -6.08
C GLY A 56 -21.09 22.17 -5.77
N ALA A 57 -20.32 22.90 -4.96
CA ALA A 57 -19.00 22.48 -4.53
C ALA A 57 -19.03 21.21 -3.67
N VAL A 58 -20.00 21.10 -2.75
CA VAL A 58 -20.21 19.89 -1.96
C VAL A 58 -20.59 18.72 -2.85
N ASN A 59 -21.50 18.93 -3.80
CA ASN A 59 -21.91 17.90 -4.75
C ASN A 59 -20.74 17.41 -5.60
N GLN A 60 -19.88 18.31 -6.08
CA GLN A 60 -18.65 17.94 -6.80
C GLN A 60 -17.69 17.15 -5.93
N LEU A 61 -17.48 17.55 -4.68
CA LEU A 61 -16.61 16.86 -3.73
C LEU A 61 -17.09 15.41 -3.49
N GLU A 62 -18.39 15.25 -3.25
CA GLU A 62 -18.98 13.93 -3.02
C GLU A 62 -18.94 13.02 -4.25
N HIS A 63 -19.00 13.57 -5.46
CA HIS A 63 -18.84 12.80 -6.70
C HIS A 63 -17.37 12.49 -7.02
N ALA A 64 -16.46 13.39 -6.66
CA ALA A 64 -15.03 13.23 -6.93
C ALA A 64 -14.36 12.22 -6.00
N GLU A 65 -14.82 12.09 -4.75
CA GLU A 65 -14.19 11.23 -3.75
C GLU A 65 -14.12 9.76 -4.18
N PRO A 66 -15.21 9.11 -4.63
CA PRO A 66 -15.14 7.71 -5.05
C PRO A 66 -14.21 7.46 -6.25
N ASN A 67 -13.98 8.48 -7.07
CA ASN A 67 -13.10 8.43 -8.24
C ASN A 67 -11.64 8.79 -7.91
N GLY A 68 -11.34 9.12 -6.66
CA GLY A 68 -10.01 9.53 -6.25
C GLY A 68 -9.58 10.93 -6.72
N ALA A 69 -10.51 11.71 -7.28
CA ALA A 69 -10.24 13.04 -7.82
C ALA A 69 -10.42 14.16 -6.77
N VAL A 70 -10.00 13.91 -5.54
CA VAL A 70 -10.12 14.81 -4.40
C VAL A 70 -8.79 14.87 -3.65
N THR A 71 -8.48 16.03 -3.07
CA THR A 71 -7.29 16.18 -2.25
C THR A 71 -7.56 15.78 -0.79
N LEU A 72 -6.53 15.36 -0.07
CA LEU A 72 -6.62 15.12 1.37
C LEU A 72 -7.06 16.40 2.10
N ASN A 73 -6.58 17.56 1.67
CA ASN A 73 -6.96 18.83 2.27
C ASN A 73 -8.47 19.13 2.13
N ALA A 74 -9.05 18.83 0.96
CA ALA A 74 -10.49 18.97 0.75
C ALA A 74 -11.30 18.03 1.64
N LEU A 75 -10.86 16.77 1.77
CA LEU A 75 -11.48 15.78 2.67
C LEU A 75 -11.37 16.21 4.13
N GLN A 76 -10.22 16.74 4.55
CA GLN A 76 -10.01 17.23 5.91
C GLN A 76 -10.96 18.39 6.25
N LYS A 77 -11.09 19.35 5.35
CA LYS A 77 -12.03 20.46 5.53
C LYS A 77 -13.48 20.00 5.65
N ALA A 78 -13.89 19.03 4.83
CA ALA A 78 -15.22 18.44 4.91
C ALA A 78 -15.43 17.69 6.26
N ALA A 79 -14.45 16.92 6.69
CA ALA A 79 -14.48 16.21 7.95
C ALA A 79 -14.63 17.18 9.13
N GLU A 80 -13.81 18.21 9.19
CA GLU A 80 -13.84 19.24 10.24
C GLU A 80 -15.19 19.96 10.28
N ALA A 81 -15.74 20.29 9.12
CA ALA A 81 -17.08 20.93 9.02
C ALA A 81 -18.19 20.02 9.57
N MET A 82 -18.01 18.73 9.58
CA MET A 82 -18.92 17.75 10.17
C MET A 82 -18.60 17.38 11.62
N GLY A 83 -17.61 18.04 12.24
CA GLY A 83 -17.16 17.74 13.59
C GLY A 83 -16.33 16.45 13.69
N CYS A 84 -15.79 15.98 12.57
CA CYS A 84 -15.02 14.76 12.45
C CYS A 84 -13.55 15.08 12.15
N ARG A 85 -12.72 14.03 12.07
CA ARG A 85 -11.33 14.14 11.61
C ARG A 85 -11.09 13.18 10.47
N LEU A 86 -10.25 13.57 9.53
CA LEU A 86 -9.77 12.68 8.46
C LEU A 86 -8.71 11.76 9.03
N VAL A 87 -8.82 10.48 8.70
CA VAL A 87 -7.81 9.46 8.94
C VAL A 87 -7.50 8.78 7.61
N TYR A 88 -6.22 8.57 7.31
CA TYR A 88 -5.80 7.80 6.14
C TYR A 88 -4.60 6.94 6.47
N ALA A 89 -4.39 5.89 5.70
CA ALA A 89 -3.24 5.01 5.84
C ALA A 89 -2.89 4.40 4.48
N ILE A 90 -1.62 4.08 4.31
CA ILE A 90 -1.13 3.23 3.21
C ILE A 90 -0.65 1.95 3.86
N VAL A 91 -1.32 0.85 3.55
CA VAL A 91 -1.10 -0.42 4.22
C VAL A 91 -0.89 -1.55 3.21
N PRO A 92 0.00 -2.51 3.51
CA PRO A 92 0.12 -3.71 2.70
C PRO A 92 -1.12 -4.60 2.84
N PRO A 93 -1.38 -5.50 1.88
CA PRO A 93 -2.46 -6.49 1.99
C PRO A 93 -2.25 -7.48 3.14
N GLY A 94 -1.00 -7.66 3.58
CA GLY A 94 -0.62 -8.46 4.74
C GLY A 94 0.43 -7.72 5.57
N ALA A 95 1.51 -8.39 5.96
CA ALA A 95 2.63 -7.76 6.65
C ALA A 95 3.63 -7.16 5.65
N VAL A 96 4.38 -6.14 6.08
CA VAL A 96 5.46 -5.55 5.27
C VAL A 96 6.50 -6.60 4.88
N ASP A 97 6.86 -7.48 5.80
CA ASP A 97 7.81 -8.58 5.53
C ASP A 97 7.37 -9.47 4.36
N THR A 98 6.08 -9.71 4.20
CA THR A 98 5.55 -10.48 3.07
C THR A 98 5.84 -9.79 1.74
N LEU A 99 5.64 -8.48 1.65
CA LEU A 99 5.96 -7.70 0.45
C LEU A 99 7.44 -7.76 0.10
N ILE A 100 8.31 -7.64 1.11
CA ILE A 100 9.77 -7.73 0.93
C ILE A 100 10.15 -9.13 0.44
N HIS A 101 9.57 -10.16 1.05
CA HIS A 101 9.85 -11.55 0.69
C HIS A 101 9.40 -11.88 -0.74
N ASP A 102 8.19 -11.47 -1.10
CA ASP A 102 7.65 -11.65 -2.46
C ASP A 102 8.51 -10.95 -3.52
N GLN A 103 8.99 -9.74 -3.23
CA GLN A 103 9.91 -9.03 -4.13
C GLN A 103 11.26 -9.76 -4.23
N ALA A 104 11.80 -10.19 -3.12
CA ALA A 104 13.05 -10.95 -3.10
C ALA A 104 12.94 -12.26 -3.90
N GLU A 105 11.83 -12.97 -3.77
CA GLU A 105 11.57 -14.19 -4.51
C GLU A 105 11.45 -13.93 -6.02
N ARG A 106 10.69 -12.92 -6.43
CA ARG A 106 10.59 -12.54 -7.86
C ARG A 106 11.96 -12.23 -8.45
N LYS A 107 12.74 -11.42 -7.76
CA LYS A 107 14.08 -11.01 -8.21
C LYS A 107 15.06 -12.20 -8.24
N ALA A 108 15.04 -13.03 -7.21
CA ALA A 108 15.85 -14.24 -7.15
C ALA A 108 15.49 -15.21 -8.28
N ARG A 109 14.22 -15.42 -8.53
CA ARG A 109 13.73 -16.26 -9.63
C ARG A 109 14.24 -15.79 -10.98
N ALA A 110 14.15 -14.49 -11.25
CA ALA A 110 14.64 -13.88 -12.50
C ALA A 110 16.16 -14.12 -12.67
N LEU A 111 16.94 -13.91 -11.61
CA LEU A 111 18.40 -14.09 -11.61
C LEU A 111 18.79 -15.56 -11.83
N VAL A 112 18.16 -16.49 -11.09
CA VAL A 112 18.45 -17.92 -11.19
C VAL A 112 18.05 -18.48 -12.55
N LEU A 113 16.88 -18.09 -13.09
CA LEU A 113 16.43 -18.53 -14.41
C LEU A 113 17.31 -17.97 -15.54
N ALA A 114 17.79 -16.73 -15.42
CA ALA A 114 18.74 -16.17 -16.37
C ALA A 114 20.08 -16.93 -16.37
N ALA A 115 20.62 -17.25 -15.18
CA ALA A 115 21.82 -18.09 -15.05
C ALA A 115 21.58 -19.50 -15.57
N GLY A 116 20.40 -20.08 -15.31
CA GLY A 116 20.02 -21.42 -15.80
C GLY A 116 19.93 -21.48 -17.33
N ARG A 117 19.52 -20.42 -18.00
CA ARG A 117 19.53 -20.34 -19.47
C ARG A 117 20.95 -20.39 -20.05
N HIS A 118 21.90 -19.74 -19.41
CA HIS A 118 23.32 -19.84 -19.80
C HIS A 118 23.86 -21.25 -19.58
N MET A 119 23.53 -21.89 -18.45
CA MET A 119 23.95 -23.27 -18.15
C MET A 119 23.34 -24.28 -19.12
N ALA A 120 22.09 -24.09 -19.57
CA ALA A 120 21.45 -24.95 -20.56
C ALA A 120 22.14 -24.87 -21.94
N LEU A 121 22.65 -23.70 -22.33
CA LEU A 121 23.45 -23.54 -23.54
C LEU A 121 24.80 -24.27 -23.48
N GLU A 122 25.30 -24.55 -22.28
CA GLU A 122 26.57 -25.26 -22.02
C GLU A 122 26.34 -26.74 -21.64
N ASP A 123 25.14 -27.30 -21.86
CA ASP A 123 24.72 -28.63 -21.47
C ASP A 123 24.81 -28.93 -19.96
N GLN A 124 24.68 -27.88 -19.12
CA GLN A 124 24.76 -27.98 -17.67
C GLN A 124 23.42 -27.64 -17.01
N THR A 125 22.38 -28.44 -17.25
CA THR A 125 21.06 -28.23 -16.64
C THR A 125 20.99 -28.71 -15.20
N LEU A 126 20.45 -27.87 -14.30
CA LEU A 126 20.18 -28.25 -12.93
C LEU A 126 18.81 -28.92 -12.79
N ALA A 127 18.70 -29.85 -11.83
CA ALA A 127 17.42 -30.44 -11.47
C ALA A 127 16.46 -29.40 -10.89
N PRO A 128 15.11 -29.50 -11.11
CA PRO A 128 14.12 -28.55 -10.61
C PRO A 128 14.22 -28.26 -9.11
N ASP A 129 14.49 -29.27 -8.29
CA ASP A 129 14.64 -29.13 -6.83
C ASP A 129 15.85 -28.27 -6.45
N ARG A 130 16.93 -28.35 -7.20
CA ARG A 130 18.13 -27.53 -7.00
C ARG A 130 17.88 -26.07 -7.43
N ILE A 131 17.12 -25.87 -8.49
CA ILE A 131 16.71 -24.53 -8.95
C ILE A 131 15.88 -23.86 -7.86
N LYS A 132 14.89 -24.56 -7.29
CA LYS A 132 14.07 -24.04 -6.19
C LYS A 132 14.91 -23.67 -4.96
N ALA A 133 15.80 -24.57 -4.54
CA ALA A 133 16.69 -24.31 -3.41
C ALA A 133 17.59 -23.10 -3.65
N GLN A 134 18.06 -22.91 -4.87
CA GLN A 134 18.87 -21.75 -5.26
C GLN A 134 18.06 -20.46 -5.25
N ILE A 135 16.81 -20.48 -5.71
CA ILE A 135 15.89 -19.34 -5.64
C ILE A 135 15.64 -18.95 -4.18
N ASP A 136 15.34 -19.91 -3.31
CA ASP A 136 15.07 -19.66 -1.90
C ASP A 136 16.29 -19.04 -1.19
N LEU A 137 17.49 -19.58 -1.44
CA LEU A 137 18.73 -19.05 -0.89
C LEU A 137 19.00 -17.62 -1.39
N GLN A 138 18.87 -17.38 -2.68
CA GLN A 138 19.10 -16.08 -3.29
C GLN A 138 18.07 -15.06 -2.80
N ALA A 139 16.81 -15.47 -2.61
CA ALA A 139 15.75 -14.61 -2.07
C ALA A 139 16.06 -14.17 -0.64
N GLN A 140 16.53 -15.09 0.21
CA GLN A 140 16.95 -14.76 1.59
C GLN A 140 18.09 -13.73 1.61
N GLU A 141 19.08 -13.91 0.76
CA GLU A 141 20.19 -12.97 0.63
C GLU A 141 19.71 -11.59 0.15
N LEU A 142 18.86 -11.54 -0.87
CA LEU A 142 18.31 -10.28 -1.40
C LEU A 142 17.44 -9.56 -0.36
N ALA A 143 16.60 -10.29 0.37
CA ALA A 143 15.76 -9.70 1.43
C ALA A 143 16.62 -9.11 2.56
N ARG A 144 17.73 -9.76 2.90
CA ARG A 144 18.66 -9.30 3.93
C ARG A 144 19.50 -8.11 3.48
N ALA A 145 20.04 -8.17 2.27
CA ALA A 145 20.97 -7.16 1.75
C ALA A 145 20.24 -5.92 1.22
N MET A 146 19.07 -6.10 0.65
CA MET A 146 18.27 -5.03 0.01
C MET A 146 19.14 -4.09 -0.82
N PRO A 147 19.75 -4.58 -1.92
CA PRO A 147 20.61 -3.74 -2.76
C PRO A 147 19.84 -2.55 -3.33
N ALA A 148 20.57 -1.56 -3.85
CA ALA A 148 19.97 -0.31 -4.33
C ALA A 148 18.89 -0.51 -5.40
N ASP A 149 19.03 -1.55 -6.21
CA ASP A 149 18.08 -1.94 -7.27
C ASP A 149 17.02 -2.97 -6.81
N PHE A 150 16.89 -3.22 -5.50
CA PHE A 150 16.01 -4.26 -4.96
C PHE A 150 14.56 -4.14 -5.45
N TRP A 151 14.06 -2.91 -5.52
CA TRP A 151 12.69 -2.62 -5.96
C TRP A 151 12.57 -2.35 -7.45
N ASP A 152 13.67 -2.39 -8.20
CA ASP A 152 13.69 -2.14 -9.64
C ASP A 152 13.48 -3.44 -10.41
N GLY A 153 12.44 -3.47 -11.24
CA GLY A 153 12.12 -4.64 -12.05
C GLY A 153 11.61 -5.85 -11.26
N PRO A 154 11.49 -6.98 -11.95
CA PRO A 154 11.06 -8.22 -11.32
C PRO A 154 12.09 -8.78 -10.36
#